data_00933de1c7e478ea9c971cd86c46d297
#
_entry.id   00933de1c7e478ea9c971cd86c46d297
#
_cell.length_a   1.000
_cell.length_b   1.000
_cell.length_c   1.000
_cell.angle_alpha   90.00
_cell.angle_beta   90.00
_cell.angle_gamma   90.00
#
_symmetry.space_group_name_H-M   'P 1'
#
loop_
_entity.id
_entity.type
_entity.pdbx_description
1 polymer ?
#
loop_
_entity_poly.entity_id
_entity_poly.type
_entity_poly.pdbx_seq_one_letter_code
_entity_poly.pdbx_strand_id
1 'polypeptide(L)'
;MNNIYQETFTNSAEFGIINQRDFFDKDISNKANLAGYYVVQNNDFVYNPRISNFAPVGPIKRNKLGRNGVMSPLYYVFRVDSVDYQFLETYFENTQWHIFMKENGDNGARSDRFAIKDSVFSTMPILLPSQQEQTAIGNFFRQLDEAIA
;
A
#
# COMPACT_ATOMS: atom_id res chain seq x y z
N MET A 1 -0.07 17.04 5.04
CA MET A 1 1.32 17.12 5.50
C MET A 1 1.38 16.88 6.99
N ASN A 2 2.49 16.35 7.46
CA ASN A 2 2.61 15.90 8.83
C ASN A 2 3.12 16.99 9.76
N ASN A 3 2.38 17.26 10.86
CA ASN A 3 2.81 18.16 11.94
C ASN A 3 2.90 17.46 13.29
N ILE A 4 2.52 16.19 13.39
CA ILE A 4 2.30 15.49 14.66
C ILE A 4 3.08 14.19 14.75
N TYR A 5 3.07 13.38 13.68
CA TYR A 5 3.60 12.02 13.71
C TYR A 5 5.08 12.00 13.34
N GLN A 6 5.85 11.20 14.06
CA GLN A 6 7.29 11.05 13.84
C GLN A 6 7.69 9.62 13.45
N GLU A 7 6.83 8.65 13.71
CA GLU A 7 7.13 7.27 13.33
C GLU A 7 7.04 7.11 11.83
N THR A 8 8.14 6.69 11.21
CA THR A 8 8.24 6.50 9.76
C THR A 8 7.99 5.04 9.40
N PHE A 9 7.09 4.81 8.44
CA PHE A 9 6.79 3.49 7.91
C PHE A 9 7.44 3.30 6.55
N THR A 10 7.60 2.03 6.18
CA THR A 10 7.95 1.63 4.82
C THR A 10 6.97 0.57 4.34
N ASN A 11 6.81 0.44 3.03
CA ASN A 11 5.95 -0.57 2.42
C ASN A 11 6.83 -1.62 1.75
N SER A 12 6.98 -2.77 2.39
CA SER A 12 7.73 -3.91 1.87
C SER A 12 6.79 -4.83 1.08
N ALA A 13 7.23 -5.26 -0.10
CA ALA A 13 6.48 -6.25 -0.89
C ALA A 13 6.32 -7.57 -0.14
N GLU A 14 7.27 -7.91 0.70
CA GLU A 14 7.29 -9.17 1.46
C GLU A 14 6.57 -9.05 2.80
N PHE A 15 6.84 -7.98 3.56
CA PHE A 15 6.37 -7.83 4.93
C PHE A 15 5.21 -6.85 5.10
N GLY A 16 4.81 -6.15 4.04
CA GLY A 16 3.77 -5.13 4.12
C GLY A 16 4.27 -3.83 4.73
N ILE A 17 3.36 -3.10 5.38
CA ILE A 17 3.70 -1.83 6.01
C ILE A 17 4.27 -2.09 7.40
N ILE A 18 5.51 -1.66 7.62
CA ILE A 18 6.25 -1.88 8.85
C ILE A 18 7.01 -0.62 9.22
N ASN A 19 7.52 -0.59 10.46
CA ASN A 19 8.35 0.51 10.92
C ASN A 19 9.66 0.52 10.13
N GLN A 20 10.04 1.68 9.60
CA GLN A 20 11.22 1.82 8.76
C GLN A 20 12.50 1.46 9.51
N ARG A 21 12.59 1.88 10.77
CA ARG A 21 13.76 1.62 11.61
C ARG A 21 13.94 0.13 11.88
N ASP A 22 12.84 -0.58 12.12
CA ASP A 22 12.86 -2.03 12.33
C ASP A 22 13.32 -2.77 11.09
N PHE A 23 12.90 -2.29 9.90
CA PHE A 23 13.23 -2.94 8.64
C PHE A 23 14.69 -2.74 8.23
N PHE A 24 15.22 -1.52 8.41
CA PHE A 24 16.57 -1.18 7.96
C PHE A 24 17.61 -1.22 9.07
N ASP A 25 17.21 -1.53 10.30
CA ASP A 25 18.08 -1.54 11.49
C ASP A 25 18.82 -0.22 11.66
N LYS A 26 18.25 0.87 11.20
CA LYS A 26 18.76 2.22 11.37
C LYS A 26 17.68 3.25 11.06
N ASP A 27 17.85 4.43 11.62
CA ASP A 27 16.95 5.55 11.32
C ASP A 27 17.46 6.26 10.08
N ILE A 28 16.75 6.08 8.96
CA ILE A 28 17.07 6.72 7.69
C ILE A 28 16.21 7.95 7.42
N SER A 29 15.23 8.22 8.29
CA SER A 29 14.44 9.44 8.20
C SER A 29 15.12 10.57 8.96
N ASN A 30 14.94 11.79 8.48
CA ASN A 30 15.47 12.98 9.12
C ASN A 30 14.29 13.82 9.64
N LYS A 31 14.32 14.21 10.91
CA LYS A 31 13.25 15.01 11.53
C LYS A 31 12.93 16.27 10.73
N ALA A 32 13.92 16.92 10.14
CA ALA A 32 13.72 18.12 9.34
C ALA A 32 12.87 17.84 8.08
N ASN A 33 12.86 16.60 7.59
CA ASN A 33 12.14 16.22 6.38
C ASN A 33 10.77 15.62 6.67
N LEU A 34 10.47 15.25 7.93
CA LEU A 34 9.22 14.57 8.27
C LEU A 34 7.99 15.43 8.04
N ALA A 35 8.12 16.76 8.08
CA ALA A 35 7.01 17.66 7.81
C ALA A 35 6.46 17.52 6.39
N GLY A 36 7.29 17.11 5.43
CA GLY A 36 6.88 16.87 4.05
C GLY A 36 6.35 15.47 3.78
N TYR A 37 6.37 14.59 4.76
CA TYR A 37 5.93 13.21 4.60
C TYR A 37 4.41 13.13 4.67
N TYR A 38 3.85 12.10 4.04
CA TYR A 38 2.42 11.83 4.07
C TYR A 38 2.04 11.16 5.39
N VAL A 39 0.92 11.57 5.97
CA VAL A 39 0.34 10.90 7.13
C VAL A 39 -0.39 9.65 6.64
N VAL A 40 -0.06 8.51 7.23
CA VAL A 40 -0.70 7.22 6.94
C VAL A 40 -1.50 6.82 8.18
N GLN A 41 -2.83 6.83 8.05
CA GLN A 41 -3.70 6.42 9.14
C GLN A 41 -3.86 4.91 9.14
N ASN A 42 -4.34 4.39 10.28
CA ASN A 42 -4.67 2.97 10.35
C ASN A 42 -5.68 2.61 9.26
N ASN A 43 -5.47 1.50 8.56
CA ASN A 43 -6.26 1.02 7.42
C ASN A 43 -6.09 1.79 6.11
N ASP A 44 -5.26 2.82 6.06
CA ASP A 44 -4.91 3.42 4.77
C ASP A 44 -4.12 2.44 3.92
N PHE A 45 -4.25 2.58 2.60
CA PHE A 45 -3.51 1.78 1.63
C PHE A 45 -2.35 2.58 1.07
N VAL A 46 -1.26 1.89 0.76
CA VAL A 46 -0.05 2.52 0.23
C VAL A 46 0.46 1.75 -0.97
N TYR A 47 0.67 2.45 -2.08
CA TYR A 47 1.34 1.91 -3.25
C TYR A 47 2.81 2.33 -3.23
N ASN A 48 3.71 1.36 -3.38
CA ASN A 48 5.15 1.57 -3.51
C ASN A 48 5.56 1.28 -4.95
N PRO A 49 6.05 2.27 -5.72
CA PRO A 49 6.41 2.04 -7.11
C PRO A 49 7.64 1.16 -7.33
N ARG A 50 8.32 0.76 -6.28
CA ARG A 50 9.52 -0.07 -6.40
C ARG A 50 9.19 -1.48 -6.88
N ILE A 51 9.82 -1.89 -7.99
CA ILE A 51 9.63 -3.20 -8.60
C ILE A 51 10.49 -4.23 -7.88
N SER A 52 9.96 -5.43 -7.69
CA SER A 52 10.69 -6.58 -7.15
C SER A 52 10.10 -7.87 -7.70
N ASN A 53 10.71 -9.01 -7.39
CA ASN A 53 10.19 -10.31 -7.79
C ASN A 53 8.82 -10.59 -7.19
N PHE A 54 8.55 -10.06 -5.97
CA PHE A 54 7.26 -10.21 -5.30
C PHE A 54 6.21 -9.23 -5.83
N ALA A 55 6.65 -8.16 -6.49
CA ALA A 55 5.76 -7.08 -6.92
C ALA A 55 6.25 -6.50 -8.24
N PRO A 56 5.88 -7.11 -9.37
CA PRO A 56 6.41 -6.71 -10.69
C PRO A 56 5.97 -5.31 -11.14
N VAL A 57 4.90 -4.75 -10.57
CA VAL A 57 4.49 -3.37 -10.83
C VAL A 57 4.47 -2.52 -9.55
N GLY A 58 5.07 -3.03 -8.48
CA GLY A 58 5.05 -2.42 -7.16
C GLY A 58 3.90 -2.95 -6.29
N PRO A 59 4.07 -3.04 -4.97
CA PRO A 59 3.03 -3.57 -4.08
C PRO A 59 2.06 -2.51 -3.62
N ILE A 60 0.81 -2.93 -3.38
CA ILE A 60 -0.17 -2.15 -2.63
C ILE A 60 -0.46 -2.89 -1.33
N LYS A 61 -0.24 -2.23 -0.20
CA LYS A 61 -0.43 -2.82 1.13
C LYS A 61 -1.29 -1.91 2.00
N ARG A 62 -1.97 -2.51 2.98
CA ARG A 62 -2.78 -1.78 3.96
C ARG A 62 -2.01 -1.60 5.25
N ASN A 63 -2.15 -0.43 5.89
CA ASN A 63 -1.58 -0.20 7.22
C ASN A 63 -2.37 -0.99 8.27
N LYS A 64 -1.79 -2.07 8.77
CA LYS A 64 -2.38 -2.95 9.78
C LYS A 64 -1.67 -2.84 11.12
N LEU A 65 -0.88 -1.80 11.32
CA LEU A 65 -0.11 -1.62 12.55
C LEU A 65 -0.95 -1.16 13.74
N GLY A 66 -2.19 -0.74 13.49
CA GLY A 66 -3.10 -0.28 14.55
C GLY A 66 -2.78 1.13 15.04
N ARG A 67 -1.92 1.87 14.32
CA ARG A 67 -1.54 3.24 14.66
C ARG A 67 -1.20 4.03 13.42
N ASN A 68 -1.20 5.34 13.56
CA ASN A 68 -0.83 6.26 12.49
C ASN A 68 0.68 6.50 12.47
N GLY A 69 1.21 6.82 11.30
CA GLY A 69 2.61 7.17 11.13
C GLY A 69 2.79 7.99 9.86
N VAL A 70 4.01 8.05 9.35
CA VAL A 70 4.31 8.84 8.15
C VAL A 70 5.11 8.01 7.15
N MET A 71 4.98 8.37 5.88
CA MET A 71 5.73 7.76 4.78
C MET A 71 6.29 8.83 3.85
N SER A 72 7.42 8.50 3.22
CA SER A 72 8.05 9.33 2.20
C SER A 72 7.06 9.65 1.06
N PRO A 73 7.12 10.86 0.48
CA PRO A 73 6.31 11.23 -0.69
C PRO A 73 6.55 10.37 -1.94
N LEU A 74 7.55 9.49 -1.92
CA LEU A 74 7.76 8.52 -3.01
C LEU A 74 6.65 7.48 -3.08
N TYR A 75 5.94 7.25 -1.96
CA TYR A 75 4.80 6.35 -1.90
C TYR A 75 3.52 7.09 -2.25
N TYR A 76 2.54 6.36 -2.78
CA TYR A 76 1.19 6.89 -3.00
C TYR A 76 0.29 6.35 -1.89
N VAL A 77 -0.21 7.23 -1.03
CA VAL A 77 -1.07 6.88 0.10
C VAL A 77 -2.52 7.22 -0.28
N PHE A 78 -3.42 6.26 -0.10
CA PHE A 78 -4.83 6.51 -0.40
C PHE A 78 -5.75 5.86 0.62
N ARG A 79 -6.95 6.38 0.70
CA ARG A 79 -8.01 5.93 1.59
C ARG A 79 -9.24 5.59 0.77
N VAL A 80 -10.00 4.61 1.26
CA VAL A 80 -11.21 4.16 0.56
C VAL A 80 -12.42 4.30 1.47
N ASP A 81 -13.56 4.57 0.86
CA ASP A 81 -14.86 4.64 1.54
C ASP A 81 -15.76 3.54 1.02
N SER A 82 -16.64 3.02 1.90
CA SER A 82 -17.68 2.06 1.54
C SER A 82 -17.14 0.79 0.90
N VAL A 83 -15.93 0.38 1.27
CA VAL A 83 -15.29 -0.85 0.82
C VAL A 83 -14.78 -1.60 2.04
N ASP A 84 -14.98 -2.91 2.07
CA ASP A 84 -14.40 -3.75 3.13
C ASP A 84 -12.88 -3.78 2.98
N TYR A 85 -12.17 -3.42 4.05
CA TYR A 85 -10.71 -3.31 4.00
C TYR A 85 -10.03 -4.64 3.73
N GLN A 86 -10.51 -5.72 4.33
CA GLN A 86 -9.92 -7.05 4.11
C GLN A 86 -10.16 -7.52 2.69
N PHE A 87 -11.34 -7.25 2.14
CA PHE A 87 -11.64 -7.57 0.74
C PHE A 87 -10.66 -6.86 -0.20
N LEU A 88 -10.48 -5.56 0.00
CA LEU A 88 -9.61 -4.77 -0.88
C LEU A 88 -8.14 -5.16 -0.73
N GLU A 89 -7.71 -5.44 0.48
CA GLU A 89 -6.36 -5.95 0.73
C GLU A 89 -6.12 -7.25 -0.06
N THR A 90 -7.05 -8.19 -0.01
CA THR A 90 -6.96 -9.45 -0.74
C THR A 90 -7.00 -9.22 -2.25
N TYR A 91 -7.82 -8.27 -2.72
CA TYR A 91 -7.88 -7.91 -4.12
C TYR A 91 -6.50 -7.48 -4.64
N PHE A 92 -5.79 -6.65 -3.89
CA PHE A 92 -4.47 -6.18 -4.28
C PHE A 92 -3.35 -7.22 -4.11
N GLU A 93 -3.63 -8.33 -3.45
CA GLU A 93 -2.71 -9.47 -3.41
C GLU A 93 -2.75 -10.31 -4.69
N ASN A 94 -3.85 -10.24 -5.46
CA ASN A 94 -3.90 -10.94 -6.74
C ASN A 94 -3.28 -10.07 -7.84
N THR A 95 -3.25 -10.59 -9.08
CA THR A 95 -2.53 -9.94 -10.18
C THR A 95 -3.45 -9.24 -11.18
N GLN A 96 -4.74 -9.21 -10.93
CA GLN A 96 -5.71 -8.69 -11.89
C GLN A 96 -5.54 -7.19 -12.13
N TRP A 97 -5.25 -6.44 -11.08
CA TRP A 97 -5.01 -4.99 -11.18
C TRP A 97 -3.70 -4.66 -11.92
N HIS A 98 -2.79 -5.62 -12.06
CA HIS A 98 -1.54 -5.42 -12.80
C HIS A 98 -1.79 -5.11 -14.27
N ILE A 99 -2.90 -5.58 -14.84
CA ILE A 99 -3.27 -5.30 -16.23
C ILE A 99 -3.44 -3.79 -16.41
N PHE A 100 -4.21 -3.15 -15.53
CA PHE A 100 -4.39 -1.70 -15.56
C PHE A 100 -3.06 -0.98 -15.43
N MET A 101 -2.20 -1.42 -14.52
CA MET A 101 -0.89 -0.80 -14.32
C MET A 101 -0.04 -0.87 -15.58
N LYS A 102 0.02 -2.02 -16.22
CA LYS A 102 0.82 -2.22 -17.43
C LYS A 102 0.29 -1.43 -18.62
N GLU A 103 -1.02 -1.23 -18.70
CA GLU A 103 -1.64 -0.46 -19.78
C GLU A 103 -1.49 1.04 -19.61
N ASN A 104 -1.33 1.53 -18.37
CA ASN A 104 -1.37 2.96 -18.06
C ASN A 104 -0.07 3.51 -17.47
N GLY A 105 0.92 2.67 -17.25
CA GLY A 105 2.23 3.07 -16.76
C GLY A 105 3.34 2.33 -17.48
N ASP A 106 4.58 2.51 -17.02
CA ASP A 106 5.72 1.81 -17.57
C ASP A 106 6.83 1.65 -16.52
N ASN A 107 7.92 0.96 -16.89
CA ASN A 107 9.05 0.74 -15.99
C ASN A 107 9.87 2.01 -15.72
N GLY A 108 9.51 3.14 -16.33
CA GLY A 108 10.18 4.41 -16.13
C GLY A 108 11.62 4.40 -16.64
N ALA A 109 12.35 5.48 -16.34
CA ALA A 109 13.75 5.62 -16.71
C ALA A 109 14.66 4.73 -15.85
N ARG A 110 14.18 4.28 -14.68
CA ARG A 110 14.91 3.39 -13.78
C ARG A 110 14.27 2.01 -13.81
N SER A 111 15.09 0.96 -13.91
CA SER A 111 14.62 -0.41 -14.01
C SER A 111 14.00 -0.94 -12.70
N ASP A 112 14.24 -0.27 -11.56
CA ASP A 112 13.75 -0.69 -10.25
C ASP A 112 12.44 0.01 -9.83
N ARG A 113 11.88 0.90 -10.67
CA ARG A 113 10.67 1.65 -10.36
C ARG A 113 9.67 1.62 -11.50
N PHE A 114 8.40 1.50 -11.13
CA PHE A 114 7.28 1.59 -12.05
C PHE A 114 6.79 3.04 -12.09
N ALA A 115 6.50 3.57 -13.26
CA ALA A 115 6.06 4.94 -13.43
C ALA A 115 4.58 4.98 -13.82
N ILE A 116 3.77 5.59 -12.97
CA ILE A 116 2.35 5.86 -13.24
C ILE A 116 1.99 7.18 -12.54
N LYS A 117 1.25 8.04 -13.24
CA LYS A 117 0.81 9.31 -12.66
C LYS A 117 -0.25 9.06 -11.60
N ASP A 118 -0.22 9.85 -10.51
CA ASP A 118 -1.20 9.74 -9.44
C ASP A 118 -2.64 9.90 -9.96
N SER A 119 -2.85 10.86 -10.86
CA SER A 119 -4.16 11.12 -11.47
C SER A 119 -4.68 9.93 -12.29
N VAL A 120 -3.78 9.16 -12.89
CA VAL A 120 -4.13 7.96 -13.65
C VAL A 120 -4.36 6.79 -12.70
N PHE A 121 -3.49 6.62 -11.70
CA PHE A 121 -3.63 5.58 -10.69
C PHE A 121 -5.00 5.65 -10.00
N SER A 122 -5.45 6.86 -9.68
CA SER A 122 -6.73 7.06 -8.99
C SER A 122 -7.94 6.66 -9.82
N THR A 123 -7.79 6.45 -11.14
CA THR A 123 -8.88 6.01 -12.02
C THR A 123 -8.98 4.49 -12.15
N MET A 124 -8.14 3.73 -11.45
CA MET A 124 -8.12 2.27 -11.55
C MET A 124 -9.50 1.71 -11.25
N PRO A 125 -10.12 0.97 -12.20
CA PRO A 125 -11.41 0.34 -11.94
C PRO A 125 -11.25 -0.89 -11.07
N ILE A 126 -12.14 -1.04 -10.08
CA ILE A 126 -12.18 -2.21 -9.21
C ILE A 126 -13.61 -2.72 -9.21
N LEU A 127 -13.78 -3.97 -9.63
CA LEU A 127 -15.09 -4.62 -9.58
C LEU A 127 -15.42 -4.93 -8.13
N LEU A 128 -16.44 -4.26 -7.60
CA LEU A 128 -16.89 -4.45 -6.22
C LEU A 128 -18.19 -5.22 -6.19
N PRO A 129 -18.24 -6.35 -5.44
CA PRO A 129 -19.51 -6.97 -5.10
C PRO A 129 -20.25 -6.12 -4.06
N SER A 130 -21.43 -6.55 -3.61
CA SER A 130 -22.14 -5.84 -2.54
C SER A 130 -21.31 -5.78 -1.27
N GLN A 131 -21.61 -4.81 -0.38
CA GLN A 131 -20.92 -4.70 0.91
C GLN A 131 -20.98 -6.02 1.70
N GLN A 132 -22.13 -6.67 1.68
CA GLN A 132 -22.30 -7.94 2.37
C GLN A 132 -21.39 -9.03 1.78
N GLU A 133 -21.29 -9.09 0.46
CA GLU A 133 -20.41 -10.05 -0.22
C GLU A 133 -18.93 -9.73 0.04
N GLN A 134 -18.57 -8.45 0.03
CA GLN A 134 -17.20 -8.03 0.35
C GLN A 134 -16.79 -8.50 1.75
N THR A 135 -17.67 -8.30 2.72
CA THR A 135 -17.40 -8.70 4.11
C THR A 135 -17.25 -10.20 4.22
N ALA A 136 -18.11 -10.97 3.55
CA ALA A 136 -18.05 -12.43 3.55
C ALA A 136 -16.75 -12.94 2.93
N ILE A 137 -16.35 -12.38 1.79
CA ILE A 137 -15.12 -12.75 1.09
C ILE A 137 -13.90 -12.38 1.94
N GLY A 138 -13.88 -11.18 2.49
CA GLY A 138 -12.79 -10.72 3.34
C GLY A 138 -12.63 -11.58 4.59
N ASN A 139 -13.73 -11.94 5.24
CA ASN A 139 -13.70 -12.83 6.41
C ASN A 139 -13.19 -14.22 6.05
N PHE A 140 -13.58 -14.75 4.89
CA PHE A 140 -13.12 -16.05 4.44
C PHE A 140 -11.59 -16.07 4.30
N PHE A 141 -11.01 -15.06 3.63
CA PHE A 141 -9.58 -15.01 3.44
C PHE A 141 -8.82 -14.75 4.74
N ARG A 142 -9.37 -13.93 5.63
CA ARG A 142 -8.77 -13.71 6.94
C ARG A 142 -8.71 -15.00 7.75
N GLN A 143 -9.80 -15.77 7.76
CA GLN A 143 -9.84 -17.07 8.45
C GLN A 143 -8.85 -18.05 7.85
N LEU A 144 -8.71 -18.06 6.53
CA LEU A 144 -7.75 -18.91 5.85
C LEU A 144 -6.31 -18.53 6.23
N ASP A 145 -5.99 -17.26 6.25
CA ASP A 145 -4.66 -16.77 6.64
C ASP A 145 -4.34 -17.16 8.09
N GLU A 146 -5.30 -17.01 9.00
CA GLU A 146 -5.14 -17.41 10.40
C GLU A 146 -4.91 -18.91 10.56
N ALA A 147 -5.57 -19.72 9.74
CA ALA A 147 -5.43 -21.19 9.78
C ALA A 147 -4.06 -21.66 9.27
N ILE A 148 -3.46 -20.91 8.35
CA ILE A 148 -2.15 -21.23 7.75
C ILE A 148 -0.99 -20.73 8.62
N ALA A 149 -1.21 -19.65 9.34
CA ALA A 149 -0.18 -18.97 10.14
C ALA A 149 0.41 -19.83 11.27
#